data_26a9ef020a40f4584cb5091f9f0afcda
#
_entry.id   26a9ef020a40f4584cb5091f9f0afcda
#
_cell.length_a   1.000
_cell.length_b   1.000
_cell.length_c   1.000
_cell.angle_alpha   90.00
_cell.angle_beta   90.00
_cell.angle_gamma   90.00
#
_symmetry.space_group_name_H-M   'P 1'
#
loop_
_entity.id
_entity.type
_entity.pdbx_description
1 polymer ?
#
loop_
_entity_poly.entity_id
_entity_poly.type
_entity_poly.pdbx_seq_one_letter_code
_entity_poly.pdbx_strand_id
1 'polypeptide(L)'
;MHTVRWIIAITIVLALTPLVYAQNAQTFKARLSPMPVDATNQAGTTGLGAVTAVLAGTKLSLSGTFSGLQTAATIAQVHVGPKGISGPAVLDLTVTKATSGTLQGELMLTSAQVEHLKRGRLYIQIHSEKAPDGNLRGWLLP
;
A
#
# COMPACT_ATOMS: atom_id res chain seq x y z
N MET A 1 -48.23 19.34 -62.01
CA MET A 1 -47.75 18.24 -61.19
C MET A 1 -46.45 18.67 -60.55
N HIS A 2 -46.47 19.01 -59.28
CA HIS A 2 -45.28 19.40 -58.50
C HIS A 2 -44.83 18.21 -57.66
N THR A 3 -43.72 17.60 -57.98
CA THR A 3 -43.11 16.54 -57.20
C THR A 3 -42.23 17.17 -56.12
N VAL A 4 -42.70 17.09 -54.87
CA VAL A 4 -41.94 17.53 -53.68
C VAL A 4 -40.93 16.43 -53.35
N ARG A 5 -39.62 16.72 -53.50
CA ARG A 5 -38.50 15.84 -53.12
C ARG A 5 -38.17 16.13 -51.65
N TRP A 6 -38.49 15.19 -50.79
CA TRP A 6 -38.07 15.21 -49.39
C TRP A 6 -36.59 14.82 -49.28
N ILE A 7 -35.74 15.75 -48.88
CA ILE A 7 -34.33 15.43 -48.57
C ILE A 7 -34.30 15.05 -47.07
N ILE A 8 -34.07 13.74 -46.82
CA ILE A 8 -33.85 13.26 -45.47
C ILE A 8 -32.39 13.54 -45.12
N ALA A 9 -32.16 14.55 -44.24
CA ALA A 9 -30.85 14.80 -43.69
C ALA A 9 -30.59 13.79 -42.56
N ILE A 10 -29.69 12.85 -42.83
CA ILE A 10 -29.22 11.89 -41.82
C ILE A 10 -28.15 12.59 -40.99
N THR A 11 -28.50 13.02 -39.79
CA THR A 11 -27.55 13.56 -38.81
C THR A 11 -26.82 12.41 -38.15
N ILE A 12 -25.58 12.16 -38.55
CA ILE A 12 -24.70 11.18 -37.89
C ILE A 12 -24.21 11.84 -36.58
N VAL A 13 -24.79 11.43 -35.47
CA VAL A 13 -24.27 11.77 -34.13
C VAL A 13 -23.07 10.88 -33.86
N LEU A 14 -21.88 11.44 -34.00
CA LEU A 14 -20.64 10.78 -33.58
C LEU A 14 -20.60 10.79 -32.05
N ALA A 15 -20.96 9.69 -31.42
CA ALA A 15 -20.81 9.51 -29.99
C ALA A 15 -19.32 9.34 -29.69
N LEU A 16 -18.69 10.41 -29.18
CA LEU A 16 -17.37 10.36 -28.56
C LEU A 16 -17.48 9.56 -27.26
N THR A 17 -17.21 8.26 -27.31
CA THR A 17 -17.01 7.45 -26.12
C THR A 17 -15.66 7.87 -25.51
N PRO A 18 -15.61 8.34 -24.24
CA PRO A 18 -14.31 8.57 -23.60
C PRO A 18 -13.60 7.24 -23.47
N LEU A 19 -12.41 7.11 -24.05
CA LEU A 19 -11.49 6.02 -23.74
C LEU A 19 -11.08 6.18 -22.28
N VAL A 20 -11.73 5.43 -21.41
CA VAL A 20 -11.25 5.24 -20.03
C VAL A 20 -10.01 4.35 -20.14
N TYR A 21 -8.84 4.94 -20.06
CA TYR A 21 -7.62 4.19 -19.89
C TYR A 21 -7.69 3.53 -18.52
N ALA A 22 -8.01 2.23 -18.50
CA ALA A 22 -7.88 1.43 -17.29
C ALA A 22 -6.40 1.44 -16.90
N GLN A 23 -6.05 2.17 -15.83
CA GLN A 23 -4.71 2.10 -15.25
C GLN A 23 -4.49 0.68 -14.78
N ASN A 24 -3.46 0.01 -15.31
CA ASN A 24 -3.08 -1.32 -14.88
C ASN A 24 -2.67 -1.27 -13.40
N ALA A 25 -3.55 -1.74 -12.52
CA ALA A 25 -3.28 -1.84 -11.10
C ALA A 25 -2.28 -2.98 -10.87
N GLN A 26 -1.26 -2.72 -10.05
CA GLN A 26 -0.27 -3.72 -9.62
C GLN A 26 -0.47 -4.01 -8.14
N THR A 27 -0.48 -5.29 -7.79
CA THR A 27 -0.64 -5.75 -6.41
C THR A 27 0.70 -6.17 -5.83
N PHE A 28 0.95 -5.71 -4.60
CA PHE A 28 2.11 -6.06 -3.80
C PHE A 28 1.64 -6.64 -2.47
N LYS A 29 2.40 -7.57 -1.92
CA LYS A 29 2.08 -8.21 -0.65
C LYS A 29 3.29 -8.18 0.27
N ALA A 30 3.04 -8.08 1.58
CA ALA A 30 4.05 -8.21 2.61
C ALA A 30 3.55 -9.16 3.69
N ARG A 31 4.38 -10.09 4.08
CA ARG A 31 4.23 -10.83 5.33
C ARG A 31 4.98 -10.06 6.41
N LEU A 32 4.27 -9.68 7.47
CA LEU A 32 4.87 -9.01 8.62
C LEU A 32 5.35 -10.07 9.62
N SER A 33 6.59 -10.00 10.00
CA SER A 33 7.21 -10.87 10.99
C SER A 33 8.03 -10.03 11.97
N PRO A 34 8.36 -10.58 13.16
CA PRO A 34 9.16 -9.87 14.14
C PRO A 34 10.45 -9.32 13.56
N MET A 35 10.79 -8.12 13.98
CA MET A 35 12.10 -7.54 13.73
C MET A 35 13.18 -8.46 14.30
N PRO A 36 14.41 -8.40 13.80
CA PRO A 36 15.51 -9.17 14.39
C PRO A 36 15.60 -8.93 15.89
N VAL A 37 15.62 -9.99 16.66
CA VAL A 37 15.61 -9.95 18.12
C VAL A 37 16.99 -10.31 18.69
N ASP A 38 17.29 -9.72 19.82
CA ASP A 38 18.43 -10.05 20.67
C ASP A 38 17.93 -10.24 22.12
N ALA A 39 18.84 -10.47 23.05
CA ALA A 39 18.50 -10.70 24.45
C ALA A 39 17.77 -9.52 25.12
N THR A 40 17.86 -8.31 24.57
CA THR A 40 17.28 -7.09 25.15
C THR A 40 15.85 -6.82 24.66
N ASN A 41 15.50 -7.20 23.42
CA ASN A 41 14.23 -6.86 22.81
C ASN A 41 13.28 -8.05 22.56
N GLN A 42 13.76 -9.30 22.69
CA GLN A 42 12.98 -10.50 22.34
C GLN A 42 11.63 -10.61 23.07
N ALA A 43 11.55 -10.18 24.31
CA ALA A 43 10.30 -10.27 25.08
C ALA A 43 9.21 -9.32 24.58
N GLY A 44 9.59 -8.20 23.97
CA GLY A 44 8.66 -7.20 23.44
C GLY A 44 8.35 -7.31 21.95
N THR A 45 9.07 -8.18 21.24
CA THR A 45 9.05 -8.27 19.78
C THR A 45 8.41 -9.58 19.32
N THR A 46 7.09 -9.62 19.30
CA THR A 46 6.30 -10.81 18.92
C THR A 46 5.20 -10.42 17.95
N GLY A 47 4.57 -11.41 17.36
CA GLY A 47 3.39 -11.24 16.52
C GLY A 47 3.64 -11.58 15.06
N LEU A 48 2.63 -11.35 14.26
CA LEU A 48 2.63 -11.56 12.81
C LEU A 48 1.59 -10.65 12.16
N GLY A 49 1.69 -10.54 10.85
CA GLY A 49 0.70 -9.79 10.07
C GLY A 49 0.84 -10.02 8.57
N ALA A 50 -0.07 -9.44 7.83
CA ALA A 50 -0.07 -9.47 6.38
C ALA A 50 -0.62 -8.16 5.83
N VAL A 51 -0.04 -7.70 4.74
CA VAL A 51 -0.45 -6.46 4.05
C VAL A 51 -0.60 -6.74 2.58
N THR A 52 -1.63 -6.15 1.99
CA THR A 52 -1.82 -6.06 0.55
C THR A 52 -1.84 -4.59 0.15
N ALA A 53 -1.10 -4.24 -0.88
CA ALA A 53 -1.04 -2.90 -1.44
C ALA A 53 -1.31 -2.96 -2.94
N VAL A 54 -2.12 -2.02 -3.43
CA VAL A 54 -2.47 -1.90 -4.85
C VAL A 54 -2.00 -0.54 -5.35
N LEU A 55 -1.13 -0.56 -6.34
CA LEU A 55 -0.63 0.63 -7.02
C LEU A 55 -1.43 0.89 -8.29
N ALA A 56 -2.06 2.06 -8.37
CA ALA A 56 -2.73 2.55 -9.57
C ALA A 56 -2.14 3.94 -9.92
N GLY A 57 -1.33 3.99 -10.95
CA GLY A 57 -0.53 5.20 -11.26
C GLY A 57 0.48 5.48 -10.15
N THR A 58 0.29 6.57 -9.41
CA THR A 58 1.11 6.93 -8.24
C THR A 58 0.38 6.74 -6.92
N LYS A 59 -0.89 6.30 -6.95
CA LYS A 59 -1.68 6.07 -5.76
C LYS A 59 -1.50 4.63 -5.26
N LEU A 60 -1.05 4.48 -4.03
CA LEU A 60 -0.91 3.21 -3.34
C LEU A 60 -2.00 3.08 -2.28
N SER A 61 -2.91 2.13 -2.48
CA SER A 61 -3.93 1.76 -1.49
C SER A 61 -3.44 0.54 -0.73
N LEU A 62 -3.26 0.68 0.58
CA LEU A 62 -2.68 -0.32 1.44
C LEU A 62 -3.66 -0.72 2.53
N SER A 63 -3.81 -2.02 2.77
CA SER A 63 -4.58 -2.57 3.87
C SER A 63 -3.93 -3.84 4.40
N GLY A 64 -4.06 -4.07 5.70
CA GLY A 64 -3.51 -5.26 6.32
C GLY A 64 -4.04 -5.50 7.72
N THR A 65 -3.62 -6.62 8.29
CA THR A 65 -3.96 -7.05 9.64
C THR A 65 -2.70 -7.48 10.38
N PHE A 66 -2.74 -7.40 11.69
CA PHE A 66 -1.67 -7.89 12.58
C PHE A 66 -2.28 -8.46 13.85
N SER A 67 -1.54 -9.32 14.51
CA SER A 67 -1.92 -9.93 15.78
C SER A 67 -0.71 -10.41 16.59
N GLY A 68 -0.94 -10.71 17.86
CA GLY A 68 0.06 -11.31 18.73
C GLY A 68 1.17 -10.39 19.19
N LEU A 69 0.97 -9.07 19.19
CA LEU A 69 1.90 -8.13 19.82
C LEU A 69 1.84 -8.29 21.35
N GLN A 70 2.96 -8.12 22.03
CA GLN A 70 3.02 -8.11 23.49
C GLN A 70 2.36 -6.87 24.10
N THR A 71 2.53 -5.73 23.45
CA THR A 71 1.95 -4.46 23.85
C THR A 71 1.31 -3.78 22.65
N ALA A 72 0.47 -2.79 22.91
CA ALA A 72 -0.27 -2.10 21.87
C ALA A 72 0.64 -1.51 20.78
N ALA A 73 0.23 -1.64 19.52
CA ALA A 73 0.84 -0.93 18.41
C ALA A 73 0.73 0.58 18.65
N THR A 74 1.78 1.32 18.32
CA THR A 74 1.86 2.78 18.49
C THR A 74 1.78 3.52 17.18
N ILE A 75 2.61 3.14 16.22
CA ILE A 75 2.65 3.70 14.86
C ILE A 75 2.91 2.61 13.85
N ALA A 76 2.51 2.86 12.60
CA ALA A 76 2.89 2.06 11.44
C ALA A 76 3.35 3.00 10.33
N GLN A 77 4.39 2.60 9.61
CA GLN A 77 5.01 3.44 8.58
C GLN A 77 5.49 2.60 7.40
N VAL A 78 5.58 3.24 6.24
CA VAL A 78 6.32 2.74 5.09
C VAL A 78 7.74 3.26 5.18
N HIS A 79 8.70 2.37 5.06
CA HIS A 79 10.13 2.65 5.06
C HIS A 79 10.75 2.32 3.71
N VAL A 80 11.90 2.89 3.41
CA VAL A 80 12.68 2.59 2.21
C VAL A 80 14.02 1.94 2.60
N GLY A 81 14.29 0.78 2.01
CA GLY A 81 15.55 0.05 2.21
C GLY A 81 15.55 -1.27 1.45
N PRO A 82 16.71 -1.75 1.01
CA PRO A 82 16.85 -3.08 0.44
C PRO A 82 16.35 -4.16 1.40
N LYS A 83 15.90 -5.29 0.89
CA LYS A 83 15.42 -6.41 1.71
C LYS A 83 16.43 -6.79 2.80
N GLY A 84 15.98 -6.81 4.05
CA GLY A 84 16.79 -7.12 5.22
C GLY A 84 17.56 -5.95 5.82
N ILE A 85 17.61 -4.80 5.15
CA ILE A 85 18.31 -3.60 5.62
C ILE A 85 17.34 -2.53 6.06
N SER A 86 17.51 -2.03 7.27
CA SER A 86 16.68 -0.94 7.80
C SER A 86 17.00 0.38 7.12
N GLY A 87 15.97 1.16 6.88
CA GLY A 87 16.07 2.49 6.27
C GLY A 87 15.04 3.46 6.85
N PRO A 88 15.06 4.72 6.40
CA PRO A 88 14.20 5.76 6.94
C PRO A 88 12.71 5.52 6.63
N ALA A 89 11.84 6.01 7.53
CA ALA A 89 10.42 6.13 7.27
C ALA A 89 10.16 7.23 6.23
N VAL A 90 9.27 6.96 5.29
CA VAL A 90 8.94 7.91 4.21
C VAL A 90 7.46 8.26 4.17
N LEU A 91 6.57 7.41 4.71
CA LEU A 91 5.13 7.62 4.73
C LEU A 91 4.51 7.03 5.99
N ASP A 92 3.49 7.69 6.51
CA ASP A 92 2.73 7.22 7.67
C ASP A 92 1.52 6.40 7.26
N LEU A 93 1.16 5.45 8.11
CA LEU A 93 -0.04 4.61 7.99
C LEU A 93 -0.91 4.76 9.23
N THR A 94 -2.21 4.53 9.06
CA THR A 94 -3.12 4.41 10.19
C THR A 94 -3.06 2.99 10.73
N VAL A 95 -2.94 2.83 12.05
CA VAL A 95 -2.87 1.53 12.72
C VAL A 95 -3.78 1.49 13.95
N THR A 96 -4.42 0.35 14.19
CA THR A 96 -5.16 0.11 15.44
C THR A 96 -4.18 0.06 16.61
N LYS A 97 -4.41 0.91 17.61
CA LYS A 97 -3.55 0.97 18.81
C LYS A 97 -3.97 -0.10 19.82
N ALA A 98 -3.65 -1.34 19.48
CA ALA A 98 -3.94 -2.54 20.27
C ALA A 98 -2.91 -3.62 19.94
N THR A 99 -2.99 -4.77 20.61
CA THR A 99 -2.11 -5.93 20.37
C THR A 99 -2.46 -6.70 19.10
N SER A 100 -3.63 -6.43 18.53
CA SER A 100 -4.11 -6.93 17.24
C SER A 100 -5.02 -5.90 16.59
N GLY A 101 -5.15 -5.95 15.27
CA GLY A 101 -6.01 -5.03 14.54
C GLY A 101 -5.62 -4.89 13.08
N THR A 102 -5.86 -3.71 12.54
CA THR A 102 -5.64 -3.38 11.13
C THR A 102 -4.65 -2.24 10.96
N LEU A 103 -4.06 -2.18 9.77
CA LEU A 103 -3.32 -1.02 9.28
C LEU A 103 -3.79 -0.70 7.87
N GLN A 104 -3.78 0.58 7.53
CA GLN A 104 -4.24 1.04 6.23
C GLN A 104 -3.63 2.39 5.85
N GLY A 105 -3.66 2.69 4.56
CA GLY A 105 -3.26 3.99 4.03
C GLY A 105 -3.63 4.14 2.57
N GLU A 106 -3.96 5.38 2.21
CA GLU A 106 -4.11 5.87 0.85
C GLU A 106 -2.99 6.85 0.61
N LEU A 107 -1.98 6.45 -0.15
CA LEU A 107 -0.71 7.16 -0.25
C LEU A 107 -0.46 7.62 -1.68
N MET A 108 -0.06 8.88 -1.84
CA MET A 108 0.43 9.39 -3.11
C MET A 108 1.95 9.27 -3.14
N LEU A 109 2.45 8.38 -3.98
CA LEU A 109 3.89 8.12 -4.10
C LEU A 109 4.55 9.11 -5.06
N THR A 110 5.76 9.52 -4.73
CA THR A 110 6.65 10.17 -5.69
C THR A 110 7.13 9.16 -6.75
N SER A 111 7.65 9.64 -7.87
CA SER A 111 8.22 8.76 -8.89
C SER A 111 9.35 7.87 -8.33
N ALA A 112 10.18 8.42 -7.45
CA ALA A 112 11.24 7.65 -6.78
C ALA A 112 10.68 6.56 -5.87
N GLN A 113 9.60 6.84 -5.13
CA GLN A 113 8.93 5.85 -4.28
C GLN A 113 8.26 4.75 -5.09
N VAL A 114 7.67 5.06 -6.24
CA VAL A 114 7.14 4.06 -7.18
C VAL A 114 8.25 3.12 -7.65
N GLU A 115 9.42 3.66 -8.02
CA GLU A 115 10.57 2.86 -8.41
C GLU A 115 11.10 1.99 -7.26
N HIS A 116 11.14 2.51 -6.04
CA HIS A 116 11.50 1.73 -4.86
C HIS A 116 10.52 0.57 -4.62
N LEU A 117 9.21 0.82 -4.75
CA LEU A 117 8.17 -0.21 -4.62
C LEU A 117 8.38 -1.33 -5.65
N LYS A 118 8.54 -0.99 -6.92
CA LYS A 118 8.73 -1.94 -8.01
C LYS A 118 10.01 -2.78 -7.86
N ARG A 119 11.02 -2.23 -7.20
CA ARG A 119 12.29 -2.91 -6.90
C ARG A 119 12.29 -3.70 -5.59
N GLY A 120 11.13 -3.78 -4.89
CA GLY A 120 11.02 -4.45 -3.60
C GLY A 120 11.81 -3.77 -2.48
N ARG A 121 11.92 -2.45 -2.51
CA ARG A 121 12.66 -1.64 -1.54
C ARG A 121 11.77 -0.82 -0.60
N LEU A 122 10.45 -1.01 -0.65
CA LEU A 122 9.55 -0.46 0.36
C LEU A 122 9.13 -1.57 1.31
N TYR A 123 9.15 -1.28 2.60
CA TYR A 123 8.69 -2.20 3.62
C TYR A 123 7.78 -1.50 4.63
N ILE A 124 6.89 -2.28 5.22
CA ILE A 124 5.99 -1.85 6.28
C ILE A 124 6.64 -2.16 7.60
N GLN A 125 6.55 -1.24 8.56
CA GLN A 125 7.00 -1.44 9.92
C GLN A 125 5.92 -1.01 10.90
N ILE A 126 5.62 -1.87 11.87
CA ILE A 126 4.75 -1.58 13.01
C ILE A 126 5.63 -1.49 14.25
N HIS A 127 5.43 -0.43 15.02
CA HIS A 127 6.06 -0.20 16.32
C HIS A 127 5.06 -0.51 17.43
N SER A 128 5.55 -0.88 18.61
CA SER A 128 4.72 -1.09 19.79
C SER A 128 5.37 -0.45 21.02
N GLU A 129 4.63 -0.39 22.11
CA GLU A 129 5.12 0.26 23.34
C GLU A 129 6.42 -0.36 23.86
N LYS A 130 6.53 -1.70 23.84
CA LYS A 130 7.76 -2.41 24.26
C LYS A 130 8.78 -2.59 23.14
N ALA A 131 8.43 -2.28 21.91
CA ALA A 131 9.33 -2.31 20.75
C ALA A 131 9.25 -0.99 19.98
N PRO A 132 9.69 0.13 20.60
CA PRO A 132 9.58 1.46 19.99
C PRO A 132 10.42 1.64 18.74
N ASP A 133 11.47 0.85 18.57
CA ASP A 133 12.35 0.87 17.39
C ASP A 133 11.82 -0.04 16.24
N GLY A 134 10.75 -0.76 16.48
CA GLY A 134 10.10 -1.63 15.52
C GLY A 134 9.76 -3.01 16.10
N ASN A 135 8.55 -3.47 15.84
CA ASN A 135 8.05 -4.76 16.31
C ASN A 135 7.90 -5.75 15.16
N LEU A 136 7.14 -5.38 14.13
CA LEU A 136 6.94 -6.18 12.92
C LEU A 136 7.43 -5.44 11.69
N ARG A 137 7.96 -6.16 10.71
CA ARG A 137 8.26 -5.60 9.40
C ARG A 137 8.05 -6.61 8.28
N GLY A 138 7.84 -6.11 7.06
CA GLY A 138 7.76 -6.91 5.85
C GLY A 138 7.88 -6.07 4.59
N TRP A 139 8.62 -6.58 3.61
CA TRP A 139 8.81 -5.93 2.31
C TRP A 139 7.62 -6.19 1.40
N LEU A 140 7.17 -5.13 0.72
CA LEU A 140 6.15 -5.19 -0.32
C LEU A 140 6.75 -5.78 -1.60
N LEU A 141 6.30 -6.97 -1.95
CA LEU A 141 6.76 -7.72 -3.12
C LEU A 141 5.59 -8.01 -4.07
N PRO A 142 5.83 -8.10 -5.40
CA PRO A 142 4.81 -8.48 -6.38
C PRO A 142 4.19 -9.84 -6.13
#